data_88a3bf85b092b541e4c97a8b4fbb1970
#
_entry.id   88a3bf85b092b541e4c97a8b4fbb1970
#
_cell.length_a   1.000
_cell.length_b   1.000
_cell.length_c   1.000
_cell.angle_alpha   90.00
_cell.angle_beta   90.00
_cell.angle_gamma   90.00
#
_symmetry.space_group_name_H-M   'P 1'
#
loop_
_entity.id
_entity.type
_entity.pdbx_description
1 polymer ?
#
loop_
_entity_poly.entity_id
_entity_poly.type
_entity_poly.pdbx_seq_one_letter_code
_entity_poly.pdbx_strand_id
1 'polypeptide(L)'
;MQTYHAEMGRTMGLLFLDEDLSVGRLNPLTPSFRKRMLEERGIPTEDSFCGEYRTFLRRIEGLSPEDSCYVWCSKDPYELTGFALASTYLASKREQVLFCDSGPLRDVEPARARAVCDALLSRAAVTSLRPWAALWKRLQEENTSLRIAVDGVPRSVPETFFDPWIQRLLAREAPQERDNFSIAIQVEEEYRTRFHGRMNIDFLLHRVDVVRRREM
;
A
#
# COMPACT_ATOMS: atom_id res chain seq x y z
N MET A 1 -5.89 0.97 16.34
CA MET A 1 -6.50 -0.37 16.15
C MET A 1 -6.23 -1.34 17.33
N GLN A 2 -5.01 -1.52 17.82
CA GLN A 2 -4.71 -2.42 18.95
C GLN A 2 -5.54 -2.12 20.21
N THR A 3 -5.76 -0.86 20.55
CA THR A 3 -6.56 -0.43 21.71
C THR A 3 -8.04 -0.81 21.56
N TYR A 4 -8.58 -0.74 20.34
CA TYR A 4 -9.97 -1.11 20.04
C TYR A 4 -10.25 -2.60 20.32
N HIS A 5 -9.28 -3.46 19.99
CA HIS A 5 -9.41 -4.92 20.19
C HIS A 5 -9.41 -5.32 21.69
N ALA A 6 -8.63 -4.63 22.50
CA ALA A 6 -8.56 -4.91 23.94
C ALA A 6 -9.89 -4.63 24.65
N GLU A 7 -10.65 -3.64 24.21
CA GLU A 7 -11.92 -3.25 24.83
C GLU A 7 -13.12 -4.11 24.41
N MET A 8 -13.07 -4.75 23.23
CA MET A 8 -14.20 -5.54 22.72
C MET A 8 -14.33 -6.94 23.34
N GLY A 9 -13.37 -7.38 24.18
CA GLY A 9 -13.38 -8.70 24.85
C GLY A 9 -13.38 -9.89 23.86
N ARG A 10 -13.18 -9.65 22.57
CA ARG A 10 -13.07 -10.66 21.52
C ARG A 10 -11.61 -10.87 21.20
N THR A 11 -11.18 -12.12 21.13
CA THR A 11 -9.86 -12.50 20.63
C THR A 11 -9.82 -12.26 19.11
N MET A 12 -9.70 -11.01 18.69
CA MET A 12 -9.49 -10.70 17.28
C MET A 12 -7.99 -10.70 17.00
N GLY A 13 -7.55 -11.59 16.13
CA GLY A 13 -6.19 -11.57 15.63
C GLY A 13 -6.03 -10.42 14.62
N LEU A 14 -5.09 -9.50 14.86
CA LEU A 14 -4.70 -8.50 13.87
C LEU A 14 -3.56 -9.07 13.01
N LEU A 15 -3.75 -9.03 11.70
CA LEU A 15 -2.71 -9.26 10.70
C LEU A 15 -2.41 -7.93 10.02
N PHE A 16 -1.14 -7.55 10.04
CA PHE A 16 -0.67 -6.33 9.41
C PHE A 16 0.49 -6.64 8.48
N LEU A 17 0.42 -6.14 7.25
CA LEU A 17 1.51 -6.17 6.30
C LEU A 17 2.08 -4.76 6.22
N ASP A 18 3.24 -4.57 6.85
CA ASP A 18 3.98 -3.31 6.79
C ASP A 18 4.99 -3.35 5.62
N GLU A 19 4.43 -3.44 4.41
CA GLU A 19 5.22 -3.39 3.20
C GLU A 19 4.47 -2.67 2.09
N ASP A 20 5.15 -1.75 1.42
CA ASP A 20 4.62 -1.10 0.23
C ASP A 20 4.83 -1.93 -1.03
N LEU A 21 3.86 -2.79 -1.32
CA LEU A 21 3.84 -3.59 -2.54
C LEU A 21 3.48 -2.78 -3.80
N SER A 22 3.17 -1.48 -3.68
CA SER A 22 2.98 -0.63 -4.85
C SER A 22 4.30 -0.24 -5.52
N VAL A 23 5.42 -0.33 -4.79
CA VAL A 23 6.75 -0.01 -5.28
C VAL A 23 7.59 -1.28 -5.45
N GLY A 24 8.36 -1.34 -6.54
CA GLY A 24 9.28 -2.39 -6.87
C GLY A 24 8.65 -3.65 -7.46
N ARG A 25 9.52 -4.55 -7.92
CA ARG A 25 9.10 -5.80 -8.57
C ARG A 25 8.44 -6.76 -7.59
N LEU A 26 7.45 -7.50 -8.06
CA LEU A 26 6.69 -8.49 -7.28
C LEU A 26 7.14 -9.93 -7.54
N ASN A 27 8.07 -10.15 -8.45
CA ASN A 27 8.62 -11.46 -8.76
C ASN A 27 10.15 -11.36 -8.92
N PRO A 28 10.95 -12.08 -8.08
CA PRO A 28 10.52 -12.95 -6.99
C PRO A 28 9.97 -12.18 -5.77
N LEU A 29 8.97 -12.74 -5.09
CA LEU A 29 8.38 -12.17 -3.88
C LEU A 29 9.00 -12.79 -2.63
N THR A 30 10.29 -12.57 -2.41
CA THR A 30 10.95 -13.02 -1.17
C THR A 30 11.29 -11.81 -0.27
N PRO A 31 11.19 -11.95 1.07
CA PRO A 31 11.46 -10.84 1.97
C PRO A 31 12.84 -10.20 1.76
N SER A 32 13.88 -11.00 1.56
CA SER A 32 15.24 -10.51 1.32
C SER A 32 15.41 -9.79 -0.01
N PHE A 33 14.75 -10.26 -1.08
CA PHE A 33 14.74 -9.56 -2.36
C PHE A 33 14.01 -8.22 -2.24
N ARG A 34 12.86 -8.21 -1.57
CA ARG A 34 12.06 -7.00 -1.37
C ARG A 34 12.83 -5.98 -0.55
N LYS A 35 13.43 -6.38 0.59
CA LYS A 35 14.25 -5.50 1.42
C LYS A 35 15.34 -4.83 0.59
N ARG A 36 16.19 -5.62 -0.07
CA ARG A 36 17.28 -5.09 -0.89
C ARG A 36 16.78 -4.13 -1.97
N MET A 37 15.72 -4.48 -2.67
CA MET A 37 15.18 -3.66 -3.75
C MET A 37 14.63 -2.30 -3.27
N LEU A 38 14.03 -2.23 -2.08
CA LEU A 38 13.58 -0.98 -1.45
C LEU A 38 14.79 -0.14 -1.04
N GLU A 39 15.78 -0.74 -0.38
CA GLU A 39 17.01 -0.07 0.04
C GLU A 39 17.81 0.52 -1.15
N GLU A 40 17.88 -0.20 -2.29
CA GLU A 40 18.50 0.30 -3.54
C GLU A 40 17.78 1.55 -4.09
N ARG A 41 16.54 1.81 -3.68
CA ARG A 41 15.75 3.01 -4.02
C ARG A 41 15.73 4.07 -2.93
N GLY A 42 16.57 3.89 -1.90
CA GLY A 42 16.58 4.80 -0.76
C GLY A 42 15.32 4.75 0.11
N ILE A 43 14.50 3.72 -0.05
CA ILE A 43 13.32 3.50 0.80
C ILE A 43 13.79 2.72 2.04
N PRO A 44 13.74 3.33 3.23
CA PRO A 44 14.26 2.70 4.43
C PRO A 44 13.42 1.47 4.79
N THR A 45 14.09 0.43 5.28
CA THR A 45 13.46 -0.77 5.82
C THR A 45 14.05 -1.08 7.19
N GLU A 46 13.20 -1.48 8.13
CA GLU A 46 13.66 -1.87 9.46
C GLU A 46 14.35 -3.24 9.46
N ASP A 47 15.16 -3.52 10.48
CA ASP A 47 15.84 -4.81 10.63
C ASP A 47 14.84 -5.97 10.80
N SER A 48 13.69 -5.70 11.41
CA SER A 48 12.57 -6.64 11.60
C SER A 48 11.84 -7.01 10.30
N PHE A 49 11.95 -6.20 9.23
CA PHE A 49 11.20 -6.31 7.97
C PHE A 49 11.03 -7.75 7.47
N CYS A 50 12.13 -8.48 7.29
CA CYS A 50 12.07 -9.85 6.78
C CYS A 50 11.37 -10.83 7.72
N GLY A 51 11.44 -10.58 9.04
CA GLY A 51 10.77 -11.38 10.07
C GLY A 51 9.27 -11.15 10.09
N GLU A 52 8.87 -9.90 10.05
CA GLU A 52 7.47 -9.48 10.05
C GLU A 52 6.75 -9.92 8.79
N TYR A 53 7.37 -9.75 7.63
CA TYR A 53 6.84 -10.23 6.37
C TYR A 53 6.57 -11.74 6.38
N ARG A 54 7.55 -12.56 6.83
CA ARG A 54 7.36 -14.02 6.97
C ARG A 54 6.30 -14.37 8.00
N THR A 55 6.20 -13.60 9.06
CA THR A 55 5.18 -13.79 10.10
C THR A 55 3.79 -13.50 9.56
N PHE A 56 3.62 -12.42 8.80
CA PHE A 56 2.37 -12.12 8.11
C PHE A 56 1.93 -13.28 7.21
N LEU A 57 2.83 -13.76 6.34
CA LEU A 57 2.50 -14.86 5.42
C LEU A 57 2.08 -16.13 6.15
N ARG A 58 2.83 -16.55 7.18
CA ARG A 58 2.48 -17.74 7.99
C ARG A 58 1.12 -17.61 8.69
N ARG A 59 0.83 -16.43 9.22
CA ARG A 59 -0.43 -16.18 9.93
C ARG A 59 -1.62 -16.17 8.99
N ILE A 60 -1.52 -15.57 7.81
CA ILE A 60 -2.61 -15.56 6.82
C ILE A 60 -2.85 -16.99 6.27
N GLU A 61 -1.80 -17.78 6.07
CA GLU A 61 -1.90 -19.20 5.71
C GLU A 61 -2.57 -20.02 6.82
N GLY A 62 -2.34 -19.69 8.09
CA GLY A 62 -2.89 -20.36 9.25
C GLY A 62 -4.35 -20.04 9.57
N LEU A 63 -4.99 -19.06 8.89
CA LEU A 63 -6.39 -18.72 9.16
C LEU A 63 -7.33 -19.90 8.83
N SER A 64 -8.29 -20.16 9.73
CA SER A 64 -9.32 -21.16 9.50
C SER A 64 -10.36 -20.65 8.47
N PRO A 65 -10.96 -21.54 7.66
CA PRO A 65 -12.15 -21.17 6.85
C PRO A 65 -13.31 -20.59 7.66
N GLU A 66 -13.41 -20.98 8.95
CA GLU A 66 -14.46 -20.58 9.89
C GLU A 66 -14.24 -19.17 10.48
N ASP A 67 -13.01 -18.65 10.39
CA ASP A 67 -12.70 -17.31 10.93
C ASP A 67 -13.44 -16.23 10.16
N SER A 68 -14.05 -15.29 10.87
CA SER A 68 -14.58 -14.07 10.23
C SER A 68 -13.43 -13.15 9.85
N CYS A 69 -13.28 -12.81 8.58
CA CYS A 69 -12.24 -11.94 8.08
C CYS A 69 -12.77 -10.55 7.73
N TYR A 70 -12.23 -9.54 8.40
CA TYR A 70 -12.41 -8.13 8.06
C TYR A 70 -11.13 -7.61 7.45
N VAL A 71 -11.21 -7.07 6.25
CA VAL A 71 -10.08 -6.42 5.57
C VAL A 71 -10.27 -4.92 5.65
N TRP A 72 -9.31 -4.25 6.28
CA TRP A 72 -9.24 -2.79 6.34
C TRP A 72 -8.28 -2.31 5.28
N CYS A 73 -8.79 -1.59 4.31
CA CYS A 73 -8.00 -1.16 3.16
C CYS A 73 -8.54 0.19 2.64
N SER A 74 -7.65 1.13 2.42
CA SER A 74 -7.97 2.40 1.78
C SER A 74 -7.88 2.30 0.26
N LYS A 75 -8.00 3.44 -0.42
CA LYS A 75 -7.78 3.53 -1.88
C LYS A 75 -6.30 3.70 -2.27
N ASP A 76 -5.40 3.58 -1.31
CA ASP A 76 -3.98 3.70 -1.58
C ASP A 76 -3.43 2.49 -2.33
N PRO A 77 -2.56 2.68 -3.32
CA PRO A 77 -2.06 1.59 -4.14
C PRO A 77 -1.34 0.51 -3.33
N TYR A 78 -0.64 0.88 -2.25
CA TYR A 78 0.06 -0.08 -1.40
C TYR A 78 -0.91 -0.99 -0.63
N GLU A 79 -2.00 -0.44 -0.04
CA GLU A 79 -3.00 -1.24 0.68
C GLU A 79 -3.79 -2.12 -0.28
N LEU A 80 -4.21 -1.58 -1.42
CA LEU A 80 -4.92 -2.35 -2.45
C LEU A 80 -4.05 -3.47 -3.05
N THR A 81 -2.75 -3.23 -3.23
CA THR A 81 -1.82 -4.26 -3.71
C THR A 81 -1.58 -5.32 -2.62
N GLY A 82 -1.49 -4.92 -1.36
CA GLY A 82 -1.46 -5.81 -0.20
C GLY A 82 -2.73 -6.68 -0.09
N PHE A 83 -3.90 -6.09 -0.33
CA PHE A 83 -5.15 -6.84 -0.38
C PHE A 83 -5.18 -7.87 -1.53
N ALA A 84 -4.66 -7.50 -2.70
CA ALA A 84 -4.54 -8.45 -3.81
C ALA A 84 -3.64 -9.65 -3.46
N LEU A 85 -2.49 -9.42 -2.80
CA LEU A 85 -1.65 -10.48 -2.25
C LEU A 85 -2.41 -11.34 -1.24
N ALA A 86 -3.01 -10.73 -0.21
CA ALA A 86 -3.77 -11.44 0.82
C ALA A 86 -4.88 -12.31 0.23
N SER A 87 -5.53 -11.81 -0.82
CA SER A 87 -6.59 -12.53 -1.52
C SER A 87 -6.14 -13.86 -2.13
N THR A 88 -4.86 -14.01 -2.50
CA THR A 88 -4.34 -15.29 -3.03
C THR A 88 -4.31 -16.39 -1.97
N TYR A 89 -4.01 -16.03 -0.72
CA TYR A 89 -4.01 -16.97 0.41
C TYR A 89 -5.42 -17.25 0.92
N LEU A 90 -6.27 -16.23 0.94
CA LEU A 90 -7.64 -16.36 1.46
C LEU A 90 -8.57 -17.06 0.48
N ALA A 91 -8.41 -16.89 -0.83
CA ALA A 91 -9.32 -17.44 -1.84
C ALA A 91 -9.35 -18.98 -1.90
N SER A 92 -8.32 -19.65 -1.37
CA SER A 92 -8.31 -21.11 -1.22
C SER A 92 -9.18 -21.61 -0.05
N LYS A 93 -9.57 -20.72 0.87
CA LYS A 93 -10.27 -21.03 2.12
C LYS A 93 -11.68 -20.48 2.18
N ARG A 94 -11.93 -19.38 1.48
CA ARG A 94 -13.22 -18.66 1.47
C ARG A 94 -13.42 -17.92 0.16
N GLU A 95 -14.66 -17.65 -0.19
CA GLU A 95 -15.01 -16.91 -1.41
C GLU A 95 -15.03 -15.41 -1.19
N GLN A 96 -15.32 -14.96 0.03
CA GLN A 96 -15.60 -13.57 0.36
C GLN A 96 -14.98 -13.16 1.69
N VAL A 97 -14.77 -11.85 1.83
CA VAL A 97 -14.41 -11.18 3.08
C VAL A 97 -15.29 -9.96 3.30
N LEU A 98 -15.29 -9.44 4.52
CA LEU A 98 -15.88 -8.14 4.82
C LEU A 98 -14.83 -7.05 4.61
N PHE A 99 -15.04 -6.20 3.62
CA PHE A 99 -14.14 -5.10 3.26
C PHE A 99 -14.60 -3.80 3.93
N CYS A 100 -13.69 -3.16 4.65
CA CYS A 100 -13.89 -1.87 5.30
C CYS A 100 -12.95 -0.83 4.64
N ASP A 101 -13.52 0.26 4.10
CA ASP A 101 -12.69 1.38 3.62
C ASP A 101 -12.04 2.08 4.83
N SER A 102 -10.73 1.92 4.99
CA SER A 102 -9.95 2.47 6.10
C SER A 102 -9.47 3.90 5.86
N GLY A 103 -9.68 4.46 4.68
CA GLY A 103 -9.24 5.81 4.33
C GLY A 103 -9.60 6.88 5.37
N PRO A 104 -10.83 6.89 5.91
CA PRO A 104 -11.23 7.84 6.95
C PRO A 104 -10.50 7.71 8.30
N LEU A 105 -9.83 6.59 8.57
CA LEU A 105 -9.16 6.37 9.87
C LEU A 105 -7.83 7.13 10.03
N ARG A 106 -7.22 7.57 8.96
CA ARG A 106 -5.87 8.14 8.99
C ARG A 106 -5.77 9.45 9.77
N ASP A 107 -6.79 10.26 9.66
CA ASP A 107 -6.81 11.61 10.25
C ASP A 107 -7.74 11.69 11.47
N VAL A 108 -8.07 10.51 12.05
CA VAL A 108 -8.98 10.42 13.21
C VAL A 108 -8.18 10.52 14.50
N GLU A 109 -8.59 11.45 15.35
CA GLU A 109 -8.10 11.55 16.73
C GLU A 109 -8.34 10.25 17.52
N PRO A 110 -7.37 9.78 18.34
CA PRO A 110 -7.50 8.51 19.07
C PRO A 110 -8.80 8.39 19.87
N ALA A 111 -9.27 9.47 20.48
CA ALA A 111 -10.52 9.51 21.24
C ALA A 111 -11.78 9.21 20.39
N ARG A 112 -11.72 9.42 19.07
CA ARG A 112 -12.82 9.18 18.13
C ARG A 112 -12.66 7.88 17.35
N ALA A 113 -11.48 7.25 17.40
CA ALA A 113 -11.15 6.08 16.59
C ALA A 113 -12.16 4.94 16.75
N ARG A 114 -12.61 4.66 17.97
CA ARG A 114 -13.60 3.61 18.25
C ARG A 114 -14.92 3.85 17.50
N ALA A 115 -15.51 5.02 17.63
CA ALA A 115 -16.78 5.35 16.99
C ALA A 115 -16.68 5.28 15.46
N VAL A 116 -15.53 5.71 14.91
CA VAL A 116 -15.28 5.61 13.46
C VAL A 116 -15.11 4.15 13.04
N CYS A 117 -14.38 3.33 13.78
CA CYS A 117 -14.27 1.90 13.51
C CYS A 117 -15.63 1.19 13.55
N ASP A 118 -16.47 1.45 14.55
CA ASP A 118 -17.82 0.88 14.65
C ASP A 118 -18.68 1.28 13.44
N ALA A 119 -18.62 2.55 13.02
CA ALA A 119 -19.33 3.05 11.85
C ALA A 119 -18.82 2.41 10.54
N LEU A 120 -17.53 2.15 10.41
CA LEU A 120 -16.95 1.49 9.23
C LEU A 120 -17.30 0.00 9.20
N LEU A 121 -17.25 -0.69 10.34
CA LEU A 121 -17.67 -2.09 10.45
C LEU A 121 -19.15 -2.28 10.07
N SER A 122 -20.03 -1.35 10.48
CA SER A 122 -21.46 -1.39 10.13
C SER A 122 -21.73 -1.20 8.63
N ARG A 123 -20.76 -0.65 7.89
CA ARG A 123 -20.82 -0.42 6.44
C ARG A 123 -19.92 -1.36 5.65
N ALA A 124 -19.33 -2.36 6.31
CA ALA A 124 -18.45 -3.31 5.64
C ALA A 124 -19.17 -4.01 4.48
N ALA A 125 -18.56 -3.98 3.31
CA ALA A 125 -19.12 -4.57 2.11
C ALA A 125 -18.58 -5.99 1.92
N VAL A 126 -19.46 -6.91 1.54
CA VAL A 126 -19.04 -8.26 1.13
C VAL A 126 -18.27 -8.15 -0.20
N THR A 127 -17.03 -8.62 -0.20
CA THR A 127 -16.13 -8.52 -1.35
C THR A 127 -15.63 -9.90 -1.74
N SER A 128 -15.75 -10.24 -3.04
CA SER A 128 -15.23 -11.49 -3.61
C SER A 128 -13.71 -11.43 -3.70
N LEU A 129 -13.04 -12.51 -3.29
CA LEU A 129 -11.58 -12.63 -3.32
C LEU A 129 -11.01 -13.03 -4.69
N ARG A 130 -11.77 -13.76 -5.50
CA ARG A 130 -11.29 -14.30 -6.78
C ARG A 130 -10.78 -13.23 -7.76
N PRO A 131 -11.47 -12.10 -7.97
CA PRO A 131 -10.96 -11.04 -8.84
C PRO A 131 -9.65 -10.44 -8.36
N TRP A 132 -9.48 -10.29 -7.04
CA TRP A 132 -8.27 -9.74 -6.43
C TRP A 132 -7.09 -10.71 -6.50
N ALA A 133 -7.33 -12.01 -6.30
CA ALA A 133 -6.31 -13.03 -6.50
C ALA A 133 -5.86 -13.12 -7.97
N ALA A 134 -6.78 -13.01 -8.92
CA ALA A 134 -6.46 -12.93 -10.35
C ALA A 134 -5.68 -11.64 -10.69
N LEU A 135 -6.06 -10.51 -10.08
CA LEU A 135 -5.32 -9.26 -10.21
C LEU A 135 -3.87 -9.41 -9.71
N TRP A 136 -3.67 -10.02 -8.54
CA TRP A 136 -2.33 -10.26 -8.01
C TRP A 136 -1.45 -11.03 -9.00
N LYS A 137 -1.98 -12.15 -9.54
CA LYS A 137 -1.26 -12.94 -10.53
C LYS A 137 -0.84 -12.11 -11.73
N ARG A 138 -1.75 -11.29 -12.27
CA ARG A 138 -1.45 -10.38 -13.38
C ARG A 138 -0.35 -9.38 -13.03
N LEU A 139 -0.41 -8.74 -11.84
CA LEU A 139 0.60 -7.79 -11.39
C LEU A 139 1.99 -8.45 -11.25
N GLN A 140 2.05 -9.72 -10.82
CA GLN A 140 3.30 -10.48 -10.77
C GLN A 140 3.82 -10.84 -12.17
N GLU A 141 2.95 -11.15 -13.12
CA GLU A 141 3.32 -11.43 -14.51
C GLU A 141 3.83 -10.16 -15.21
N GLU A 142 3.16 -9.03 -15.02
CA GLU A 142 3.59 -7.72 -15.51
C GLU A 142 4.92 -7.28 -14.88
N ASN A 143 5.13 -7.59 -13.62
CA ASN A 143 6.33 -7.38 -12.82
C ASN A 143 7.00 -6.01 -12.96
N THR A 144 6.19 -4.97 -13.09
CA THR A 144 6.66 -3.57 -13.18
C THR A 144 7.18 -3.08 -11.82
N SER A 145 7.93 -1.96 -11.84
CA SER A 145 8.48 -1.38 -10.61
C SER A 145 7.53 -0.42 -9.90
N LEU A 146 6.37 -0.11 -10.47
CA LEU A 146 5.42 0.82 -9.89
C LEU A 146 3.98 0.41 -10.17
N ARG A 147 3.11 0.59 -9.19
CA ARG A 147 1.65 0.46 -9.29
C ARG A 147 0.98 1.71 -8.74
N ILE A 148 -0.04 2.18 -9.44
CA ILE A 148 -0.93 3.26 -9.00
C ILE A 148 -2.34 2.69 -8.82
N ALA A 149 -3.17 3.36 -8.02
CA ALA A 149 -4.58 3.02 -7.90
C ALA A 149 -5.40 3.86 -8.88
N VAL A 150 -6.15 3.20 -9.76
CA VAL A 150 -7.09 3.87 -10.68
C VAL A 150 -8.45 3.26 -10.44
N ASP A 151 -9.41 4.08 -10.05
CA ASP A 151 -10.78 3.65 -9.69
C ASP A 151 -10.79 2.53 -8.65
N GLY A 152 -9.91 2.62 -7.65
CA GLY A 152 -9.79 1.64 -6.57
C GLY A 152 -9.17 0.29 -6.99
N VAL A 153 -8.48 0.24 -8.13
CA VAL A 153 -7.81 -0.97 -8.63
C VAL A 153 -6.34 -0.68 -8.90
N PRO A 154 -5.39 -1.46 -8.33
CA PRO A 154 -3.97 -1.36 -8.67
C PRO A 154 -3.72 -1.63 -10.15
N ARG A 155 -2.92 -0.76 -10.77
CA ARG A 155 -2.46 -0.91 -12.16
C ARG A 155 -0.95 -0.70 -12.24
N SER A 156 -0.30 -1.58 -12.96
CA SER A 156 1.12 -1.44 -13.28
C SER A 156 1.36 -0.25 -14.21
N VAL A 157 2.36 0.54 -13.87
CA VAL A 157 2.83 1.65 -14.70
C VAL A 157 4.36 1.65 -14.74
N PRO A 158 4.98 2.32 -15.72
CA PRO A 158 6.43 2.51 -15.74
C PRO A 158 6.91 3.22 -14.47
N GLU A 159 8.11 2.89 -13.99
CA GLU A 159 8.75 3.58 -12.85
C GLU A 159 8.88 5.09 -13.08
N THR A 160 8.95 5.50 -14.35
CA THR A 160 9.04 6.90 -14.79
C THR A 160 7.70 7.61 -14.87
N PHE A 161 6.61 7.01 -14.39
CA PHE A 161 5.26 7.58 -14.50
C PHE A 161 5.15 9.01 -13.97
N PHE A 162 5.88 9.33 -12.91
CA PHE A 162 5.87 10.66 -12.29
C PHE A 162 6.91 11.61 -12.89
N ASP A 163 7.84 11.15 -13.72
CA ASP A 163 8.92 11.97 -14.25
C ASP A 163 8.41 13.24 -14.99
N PRO A 164 7.37 13.18 -15.84
CA PRO A 164 6.83 14.38 -16.47
C PRO A 164 6.27 15.43 -15.47
N TRP A 165 5.73 14.97 -14.33
CA TRP A 165 5.23 15.88 -13.29
C TRP A 165 6.39 16.53 -12.55
N ILE A 166 7.40 15.75 -12.19
CA ILE A 166 8.63 16.22 -11.57
C ILE A 166 9.34 17.22 -12.47
N GLN A 167 9.54 16.91 -13.75
CA GLN A 167 10.18 17.81 -14.72
C GLN A 167 9.43 19.16 -14.85
N ARG A 168 8.11 19.11 -14.91
CA ARG A 168 7.29 20.31 -14.96
C ARG A 168 7.46 21.19 -13.71
N LEU A 169 7.59 20.59 -12.53
CA LEU A 169 7.81 21.31 -11.28
C LEU A 169 9.22 21.88 -11.21
N LEU A 170 10.23 21.11 -11.63
CA LEU A 170 11.62 21.57 -11.71
C LEU A 170 11.79 22.75 -12.69
N ALA A 171 11.08 22.73 -13.82
CA ALA A 171 11.17 23.81 -14.82
C ALA A 171 10.48 25.12 -14.42
N ARG A 172 9.60 25.12 -13.40
CA ARG A 172 8.84 26.32 -12.97
C ARG A 172 9.61 27.25 -12.05
N GLU A 173 10.69 26.81 -11.42
CA GLU A 173 11.42 27.57 -10.43
C GLU A 173 12.93 27.53 -10.64
N ALA A 174 13.61 28.57 -10.10
CA ALA A 174 15.07 28.60 -10.10
C ALA A 174 15.63 27.36 -9.38
N PRO A 175 16.64 26.68 -9.97
CA PRO A 175 17.15 25.37 -9.48
C PRO A 175 17.62 25.34 -8.02
N GLN A 176 17.80 26.51 -7.41
CA GLN A 176 18.39 26.67 -6.08
C GLN A 176 17.37 26.81 -4.95
N GLU A 177 16.07 26.92 -5.23
CA GLU A 177 15.07 27.33 -4.23
C GLU A 177 14.17 26.19 -3.73
N ARG A 178 14.12 25.04 -4.41
CA ARG A 178 13.30 23.90 -3.97
C ARG A 178 14.14 22.69 -3.61
N ASP A 179 13.95 22.22 -2.38
CA ASP A 179 14.45 20.91 -1.98
C ASP A 179 13.62 19.77 -2.60
N ASN A 180 14.21 18.58 -2.66
CA ASN A 180 13.56 17.41 -3.25
C ASN A 180 12.27 17.02 -2.53
N PHE A 181 12.19 17.29 -1.23
CA PHE A 181 11.01 16.96 -0.43
C PHE A 181 9.80 17.80 -0.82
N SER A 182 9.98 19.11 -1.00
CA SER A 182 8.90 20.01 -1.46
C SER A 182 8.33 19.60 -2.82
N ILE A 183 9.20 19.16 -3.75
CA ILE A 183 8.76 18.64 -5.06
C ILE A 183 8.01 17.33 -4.91
N ALA A 184 8.51 16.39 -4.11
CA ALA A 184 7.87 15.10 -3.88
C ALA A 184 6.47 15.27 -3.24
N ILE A 185 6.32 16.18 -2.28
CA ILE A 185 5.02 16.51 -1.67
C ILE A 185 4.04 17.06 -2.71
N GLN A 186 4.46 17.95 -3.60
CA GLN A 186 3.57 18.49 -4.63
C GLN A 186 3.14 17.43 -5.65
N VAL A 187 4.05 16.50 -6.00
CA VAL A 187 3.70 15.35 -6.85
C VAL A 187 2.68 14.44 -6.14
N GLU A 188 2.87 14.20 -4.83
CA GLU A 188 1.92 13.41 -4.03
C GLU A 188 0.55 14.08 -3.93
N GLU A 189 0.51 15.40 -3.72
CA GLU A 189 -0.74 16.15 -3.67
C GLU A 189 -1.49 16.15 -5.00
N GLU A 190 -0.78 16.28 -6.13
CA GLU A 190 -1.37 16.16 -7.47
C GLU A 190 -1.90 14.74 -7.69
N TYR A 191 -1.14 13.71 -7.28
CA TYR A 191 -1.57 12.32 -7.35
C TYR A 191 -2.85 12.10 -6.51
N ARG A 192 -2.86 12.54 -5.26
CA ARG A 192 -3.99 12.41 -4.35
C ARG A 192 -5.26 13.09 -4.90
N THR A 193 -5.11 14.25 -5.49
CA THR A 193 -6.22 14.98 -6.11
C THR A 193 -6.79 14.23 -7.31
N ARG A 194 -5.93 13.59 -8.10
CA ARG A 194 -6.31 12.94 -9.35
C ARG A 194 -6.80 11.50 -9.16
N PHE A 195 -6.21 10.76 -8.24
CA PHE A 195 -6.44 9.31 -8.07
C PHE A 195 -7.07 8.96 -6.72
N HIS A 196 -7.27 9.93 -5.84
CA HIS A 196 -7.90 9.77 -4.53
C HIS A 196 -7.20 8.78 -3.58
N GLY A 197 -5.91 8.51 -3.80
CA GLY A 197 -5.05 7.68 -2.97
C GLY A 197 -3.75 8.41 -2.64
N ARG A 198 -2.88 7.80 -1.83
CA ARG A 198 -1.55 8.34 -1.47
C ARG A 198 -0.45 7.49 -2.09
N MET A 199 0.65 8.14 -2.44
CA MET A 199 1.87 7.47 -2.91
C MET A 199 2.94 7.48 -1.83
N ASN A 200 3.85 6.51 -1.91
CA ASN A 200 5.02 6.44 -1.06
C ASN A 200 5.93 7.65 -1.31
N ILE A 201 6.14 8.46 -0.26
CA ILE A 201 6.91 9.69 -0.37
C ILE A 201 8.41 9.42 -0.61
N ASP A 202 8.97 8.36 -0.02
CA ASP A 202 10.37 7.99 -0.20
C ASP A 202 10.64 7.55 -1.64
N PHE A 203 9.69 6.83 -2.26
CA PHE A 203 9.74 6.54 -3.69
C PHE A 203 9.72 7.82 -4.53
N LEU A 204 8.85 8.77 -4.22
CA LEU A 204 8.80 10.04 -4.95
C LEU A 204 10.08 10.86 -4.77
N LEU A 205 10.64 10.90 -3.56
CA LEU A 205 11.95 11.52 -3.28
C LEU A 205 13.05 10.89 -4.13
N HIS A 206 13.12 9.57 -4.17
CA HIS A 206 14.07 8.87 -5.03
C HIS A 206 13.87 9.26 -6.51
N ARG A 207 12.62 9.35 -6.99
CA ARG A 207 12.36 9.74 -8.38
C ARG A 207 12.77 11.18 -8.68
N VAL A 208 12.50 12.12 -7.77
CA VAL A 208 12.95 13.52 -7.89
C VAL A 208 14.47 13.58 -8.03
N ASP A 209 15.19 12.84 -7.19
CA ASP A 209 16.65 12.78 -7.22
C ASP A 209 17.18 12.22 -8.55
N VAL A 210 16.57 11.14 -9.05
CA VAL A 210 16.93 10.53 -10.35
C VAL A 210 16.68 11.48 -11.52
N VAL A 211 15.55 12.17 -11.55
CA VAL A 211 15.21 13.13 -12.63
C VAL A 211 16.17 14.32 -12.59
N ARG A 212 16.41 14.89 -11.42
CA ARG A 212 17.31 16.06 -11.26
C ARG A 212 18.73 15.75 -11.72
N ARG A 213 19.27 14.57 -11.41
CA ARG A 213 20.62 14.16 -11.88
C ARG A 213 20.73 13.99 -13.40
N ARG A 214 19.63 13.78 -14.10
CA ARG A 214 19.62 13.65 -15.57
C ARG A 214 19.60 15.00 -16.28
N GLU A 215 19.15 16.04 -15.59
CA GLU A 215 19.04 17.40 -16.12
C GLU A 215 20.29 18.26 -15.84
N MET A 216 21.18 17.78 -14.97
CA MET A 216 22.52 18.37 -14.73
C MET A 216 23.55 17.84 -15.71
#